data_8ecaf24d88459b497f3dc290afe1fdc0
#
_entry.id   8ecaf24d88459b497f3dc290afe1fdc0
#
_cell.length_a   1.000
_cell.length_b   1.000
_cell.length_c   1.000
_cell.angle_alpha   90.00
_cell.angle_beta   90.00
_cell.angle_gamma   90.00
#
_symmetry.space_group_name_H-M   'P 1'
#
loop_
_entity.id
_entity.type
_entity.pdbx_description
1 polymer ?
#
loop_
_entity_poly.entity_id
_entity_poly.type
_entity_poly.pdbx_seq_one_letter_code
_entity_poly.pdbx_strand_id
1 'polypeptide(L)'
;PADLFVTVDAGKLYNARQSGVLQQVPSKAINKDIRKDLLDRDSYWAPITYRSRIIVYSNERVQKSELSTYEDLANPKWKKRLLVRSSSNAYNQALMSSIVANLGSEATENWSSGVVANFARDPKGSDRDQVKAIAAGQGDLAIVNSYYIGLLLASDKDEEIKAGNSVSVFFPNQGTDDRGSHV
;
A
#
# COMPACT_ATOMS: atom_id res chain seq x y z
N PRO A 1 10.39 29.99 -9.69
CA PRO A 1 10.96 29.31 -8.53
C PRO A 1 9.83 28.85 -7.61
N ALA A 2 9.98 27.71 -6.97
CA ALA A 2 9.02 27.21 -5.98
C ALA A 2 9.74 27.14 -4.62
N ASP A 3 9.08 27.61 -3.57
CA ASP A 3 9.62 27.61 -2.21
C ASP A 3 9.29 26.33 -1.46
N LEU A 4 8.29 25.58 -1.93
CA LEU A 4 7.80 24.36 -1.31
C LEU A 4 7.54 23.28 -2.36
N PHE A 5 8.03 22.06 -2.10
CA PHE A 5 7.78 20.88 -2.90
C PHE A 5 6.94 19.89 -2.10
N VAL A 6 5.72 19.61 -2.55
CA VAL A 6 4.81 18.63 -1.94
C VAL A 6 4.64 17.45 -2.88
N THR A 7 4.89 16.24 -2.39
CA THR A 7 4.78 15.03 -3.19
C THR A 7 4.33 13.84 -2.35
N VAL A 8 4.09 12.71 -2.99
CA VAL A 8 3.79 11.43 -2.34
C VAL A 8 5.02 10.54 -2.33
N ASP A 9 5.15 9.78 -1.26
CA ASP A 9 6.18 8.78 -0.98
C ASP A 9 7.60 9.31 -0.72
N ALA A 10 8.23 8.72 0.28
CA ALA A 10 9.59 9.06 0.70
C ALA A 10 10.63 8.87 -0.41
N GLY A 11 10.43 7.91 -1.33
CA GLY A 11 11.32 7.68 -2.46
C GLY A 11 11.46 8.90 -3.38
N LYS A 12 10.37 9.63 -3.63
CA LYS A 12 10.43 10.88 -4.43
C LYS A 12 11.14 12.00 -3.68
N LEU A 13 10.93 12.10 -2.37
CA LEU A 13 11.62 13.08 -1.53
C LEU A 13 13.11 12.76 -1.44
N TYR A 14 13.47 11.48 -1.32
CA TYR A 14 14.86 11.02 -1.38
C TYR A 14 15.53 11.44 -2.69
N ASN A 15 14.88 11.17 -3.84
CA ASN A 15 15.42 11.56 -5.15
C ASN A 15 15.56 13.07 -5.29
N ALA A 16 14.60 13.85 -4.79
CA ALA A 16 14.68 15.31 -4.78
C ALA A 16 15.87 15.82 -3.92
N ARG A 17 16.11 15.19 -2.77
CA ARG A 17 17.30 15.45 -1.96
C ARG A 17 18.60 15.15 -2.71
N GLN A 18 18.69 13.96 -3.32
CA GLN A 18 19.89 13.57 -4.10
C GLN A 18 20.16 14.50 -5.28
N SER A 19 19.11 15.08 -5.85
CA SER A 19 19.23 16.08 -6.92
C SER A 19 19.59 17.50 -6.42
N GLY A 20 19.77 17.69 -5.12
CA GLY A 20 20.18 18.96 -4.54
C GLY A 20 19.11 20.07 -4.57
N VAL A 21 17.83 19.71 -4.80
CA VAL A 21 16.72 20.70 -4.87
C VAL A 21 16.05 20.96 -3.52
N LEU A 22 16.41 20.21 -2.49
CA LEU A 22 15.91 20.42 -1.13
C LEU A 22 17.00 21.02 -0.23
N GLN A 23 16.58 21.84 0.73
CA GLN A 23 17.42 22.31 1.82
C GLN A 23 16.93 21.78 3.16
N GLN A 24 17.80 21.75 4.15
CA GLN A 24 17.43 21.38 5.51
C GLN A 24 16.54 22.44 6.15
N VAL A 25 15.47 21.99 6.81
CA VAL A 25 14.53 22.85 7.55
C VAL A 25 14.37 22.29 8.96
N PRO A 26 15.37 22.47 9.85
CA PRO A 26 15.24 22.02 11.23
C PRO A 26 14.17 22.82 11.96
N SER A 27 13.14 22.15 12.47
CA SER A 27 12.02 22.80 13.15
C SER A 27 11.64 22.04 14.42
N LYS A 28 11.72 22.73 15.57
CA LYS A 28 11.27 22.17 16.85
C LYS A 28 9.77 21.89 16.87
N ALA A 29 8.96 22.71 16.19
CA ALA A 29 7.52 22.53 16.10
C ALA A 29 7.19 21.25 15.31
N ILE A 30 7.77 21.09 14.12
CA ILE A 30 7.60 19.88 13.29
C ILE A 30 8.02 18.62 14.08
N ASN A 31 9.19 18.66 14.71
CA ASN A 31 9.74 17.52 15.42
C ASN A 31 8.94 17.15 16.69
N LYS A 32 8.17 18.10 17.24
CA LYS A 32 7.31 17.85 18.40
C LYS A 32 6.02 17.12 18.01
N ASP A 33 5.43 17.48 16.88
CA ASP A 33 4.06 17.08 16.51
C ASP A 33 4.03 15.86 15.58
N ILE A 34 5.18 15.47 15.01
CA ILE A 34 5.28 14.34 14.09
C ILE A 34 5.95 13.14 14.81
N ARG A 35 5.46 11.94 14.54
CA ARG A 35 6.06 10.69 15.01
C ARG A 35 7.53 10.62 14.56
N LYS A 36 8.41 10.29 15.51
CA LYS A 36 9.88 10.29 15.29
C LYS A 36 10.34 9.32 14.21
N ASP A 37 9.64 8.20 14.06
CA ASP A 37 9.92 7.17 13.06
C ASP A 37 9.55 7.59 11.63
N LEU A 38 8.73 8.64 11.49
CA LEU A 38 8.34 9.19 10.19
C LEU A 38 9.15 10.43 9.79
N LEU A 39 9.96 10.99 10.69
CA LEU A 39 10.78 12.15 10.41
C LEU A 39 12.01 11.78 9.57
N ASP A 40 12.38 12.65 8.64
CA ASP A 40 13.69 12.57 8.02
C ASP A 40 14.79 12.89 9.05
N ARG A 41 15.80 12.02 9.15
CA ARG A 41 16.90 12.14 10.11
C ARG A 41 17.70 13.43 9.94
N ASP A 42 17.78 13.92 8.70
CA ASP A 42 18.57 15.10 8.33
C ASP A 42 17.70 16.34 8.09
N SER A 43 16.40 16.27 8.37
CA SER A 43 15.45 17.38 8.28
C SER A 43 15.29 18.00 6.89
N TYR A 44 15.42 17.23 5.80
CA TYR A 44 15.17 17.71 4.43
C TYR A 44 13.68 17.70 4.06
N TRP A 45 12.88 16.89 4.75
CA TRP A 45 11.42 16.86 4.56
C TRP A 45 10.69 16.50 5.85
N ALA A 46 9.40 16.78 5.86
CA ALA A 46 8.49 16.37 6.91
C ALA A 46 7.22 15.74 6.30
N PRO A 47 6.69 14.66 6.88
CA PRO A 47 5.43 14.07 6.45
C PRO A 47 4.26 14.95 6.91
N ILE A 48 3.25 15.10 6.05
CA ILE A 48 1.99 15.80 6.38
C ILE A 48 0.90 14.78 6.70
N THR A 49 0.88 13.65 5.96
CA THR A 49 -0.08 12.56 6.11
C THR A 49 0.62 11.23 5.92
N TYR A 50 -0.01 10.18 6.42
CA TYR A 50 0.41 8.80 6.13
C TYR A 50 -0.79 7.96 5.70
N ARG A 51 -0.51 6.85 5.05
CA ARG A 51 -1.49 5.89 4.58
C ARG A 51 -0.95 4.48 4.72
N SER A 52 -1.85 3.52 4.89
CA SER A 52 -1.49 2.10 4.91
C SER A 52 -1.80 1.45 3.57
N ARG A 53 -0.89 0.65 3.06
CA ARG A 53 -1.23 -0.38 2.08
C ARG A 53 -1.94 -1.49 2.85
N ILE A 54 -3.09 -1.91 2.37
CA ILE A 54 -3.92 -2.89 3.04
C ILE A 54 -4.34 -3.98 2.06
N ILE A 55 -4.85 -5.07 2.59
CA ILE A 55 -5.57 -6.06 1.80
C ILE A 55 -7.06 -5.73 1.89
N VAL A 56 -7.72 -5.60 0.76
CA VAL A 56 -9.18 -5.63 0.68
C VAL A 56 -9.61 -6.95 0.10
N TYR A 57 -10.73 -7.48 0.58
CA TYR A 57 -11.21 -8.80 0.20
C TYR A 57 -12.72 -8.84 0.06
N SER A 58 -13.22 -9.72 -0.80
CA SER A 58 -14.65 -9.93 -1.02
C SER A 58 -15.33 -10.44 0.24
N ASN A 59 -16.41 -9.76 0.66
CA ASN A 59 -17.24 -10.17 1.80
C ASN A 59 -17.87 -11.56 1.62
N GLU A 60 -18.10 -11.98 0.37
CA GLU A 60 -18.80 -13.22 0.04
C GLU A 60 -17.86 -14.41 -0.20
N ARG A 61 -16.63 -14.15 -0.69
CA ARG A 61 -15.75 -15.19 -1.23
C ARG A 61 -14.49 -15.45 -0.40
N VAL A 62 -14.21 -14.61 0.61
CA VAL A 62 -13.05 -14.75 1.48
C VAL A 62 -13.49 -14.62 2.94
N GLN A 63 -13.11 -15.56 3.78
CA GLN A 63 -13.26 -15.44 5.22
C GLN A 63 -12.07 -14.69 5.81
N LYS A 64 -12.30 -13.77 6.76
CA LYS A 64 -11.24 -13.01 7.42
C LYS A 64 -10.15 -13.92 8.03
N SER A 65 -10.53 -15.09 8.50
CA SER A 65 -9.63 -16.10 9.09
C SER A 65 -8.67 -16.74 8.08
N GLU A 66 -8.91 -16.58 6.77
CA GLU A 66 -7.98 -17.03 5.72
C GLU A 66 -6.80 -16.06 5.52
N LEU A 67 -6.91 -14.82 6.03
CA LEU A 67 -5.93 -13.74 5.87
C LEU A 67 -5.00 -13.68 7.08
N SER A 68 -3.72 -13.35 6.83
CA SER A 68 -2.72 -13.22 7.89
C SER A 68 -1.70 -12.10 7.60
N THR A 69 -0.74 -12.35 6.73
CA THR A 69 0.38 -11.47 6.45
C THR A 69 0.49 -11.14 4.96
N TYR A 70 1.36 -10.21 4.60
CA TYR A 70 1.72 -9.99 3.20
C TYR A 70 2.40 -11.22 2.60
N GLU A 71 3.21 -11.92 3.40
CA GLU A 71 3.94 -13.12 2.99
C GLU A 71 2.98 -14.22 2.55
N ASP A 72 1.84 -14.35 3.22
CA ASP A 72 0.79 -15.33 2.89
C ASP A 72 0.15 -15.08 1.51
N LEU A 73 0.26 -13.88 0.94
CA LEU A 73 -0.23 -13.62 -0.42
C LEU A 73 0.50 -14.41 -1.51
N ALA A 74 1.68 -14.94 -1.21
CA ALA A 74 2.41 -15.86 -2.09
C ALA A 74 1.91 -17.32 -2.01
N ASN A 75 1.03 -17.63 -1.06
CA ASN A 75 0.50 -18.98 -0.89
C ASN A 75 -0.39 -19.37 -2.09
N PRO A 76 -0.24 -20.59 -2.66
CA PRO A 76 -1.06 -21.07 -3.77
C PRO A 76 -2.57 -21.09 -3.54
N LYS A 77 -3.05 -21.01 -2.29
CA LYS A 77 -4.49 -20.86 -1.99
C LYS A 77 -5.12 -19.62 -2.64
N TRP A 78 -4.29 -18.63 -2.98
CA TRP A 78 -4.70 -17.38 -3.63
C TRP A 78 -4.59 -17.41 -5.17
N LYS A 79 -4.29 -18.57 -5.76
CA LYS A 79 -4.11 -18.72 -7.21
C LYS A 79 -5.32 -18.20 -7.98
N LYS A 80 -5.08 -17.26 -8.91
CA LYS A 80 -6.11 -16.58 -9.73
C LYS A 80 -7.14 -15.79 -8.90
N ARG A 81 -6.77 -15.35 -7.69
CA ARG A 81 -7.67 -14.61 -6.80
C ARG A 81 -7.17 -13.20 -6.47
N LEU A 82 -5.87 -12.93 -6.67
CA LEU A 82 -5.23 -11.67 -6.28
C LEU A 82 -5.27 -10.64 -7.40
N LEU A 83 -5.66 -9.43 -7.06
CA LEU A 83 -5.68 -8.26 -7.94
C LEU A 83 -4.68 -7.21 -7.44
N VAL A 84 -3.88 -6.67 -8.35
CA VAL A 84 -2.93 -5.60 -8.07
C VAL A 84 -2.88 -4.60 -9.22
N ARG A 85 -2.46 -3.38 -8.92
CA ARG A 85 -2.08 -2.41 -9.94
C ARG A 85 -0.63 -2.63 -10.40
N SER A 86 -0.20 -1.96 -11.47
CA SER A 86 1.14 -2.08 -12.03
C SER A 86 2.26 -1.88 -10.99
N SER A 87 3.34 -2.66 -11.12
CA SER A 87 4.57 -2.52 -10.35
C SER A 87 5.31 -1.20 -10.59
N SER A 88 5.04 -0.52 -11.71
CA SER A 88 5.57 0.83 -11.96
C SER A 88 4.97 1.91 -11.05
N ASN A 89 3.91 1.58 -10.31
CA ASN A 89 3.27 2.54 -9.41
C ASN A 89 4.07 2.71 -8.12
N ALA A 90 4.25 3.97 -7.71
CA ALA A 90 5.03 4.35 -6.52
C ALA A 90 4.55 3.64 -5.23
N TYR A 91 3.24 3.37 -5.09
CA TYR A 91 2.72 2.70 -3.89
C TYR A 91 3.16 1.23 -3.82
N ASN A 92 3.18 0.52 -4.94
CA ASN A 92 3.69 -0.85 -4.99
C ASN A 92 5.20 -0.89 -4.84
N GLN A 93 5.93 0.10 -5.38
CA GLN A 93 7.37 0.23 -5.18
C GLN A 93 7.71 0.49 -3.71
N ALA A 94 6.95 1.35 -3.02
CA ALA A 94 7.13 1.60 -1.60
C ALA A 94 6.85 0.34 -0.75
N LEU A 95 5.79 -0.41 -1.04
CA LEU A 95 5.52 -1.69 -0.39
C LEU A 95 6.66 -2.68 -0.65
N MET A 96 7.11 -2.81 -1.89
CA MET A 96 8.22 -3.70 -2.24
C MET A 96 9.49 -3.33 -1.48
N SER A 97 9.82 -2.04 -1.39
CA SER A 97 10.97 -1.56 -0.62
C SER A 97 10.87 -1.92 0.86
N SER A 98 9.68 -1.83 1.44
CA SER A 98 9.42 -2.23 2.82
C SER A 98 9.61 -3.75 3.01
N ILE A 99 9.11 -4.57 2.09
CA ILE A 99 9.28 -6.02 2.14
C ILE A 99 10.76 -6.40 2.01
N VAL A 100 11.51 -5.78 1.10
CA VAL A 100 12.96 -5.99 0.98
C VAL A 100 13.68 -5.63 2.28
N ALA A 101 13.31 -4.51 2.90
CA ALA A 101 13.94 -4.08 4.15
C ALA A 101 13.69 -5.04 5.32
N ASN A 102 12.54 -5.72 5.34
CA ASN A 102 12.16 -6.64 6.41
C ASN A 102 12.58 -8.09 6.17
N LEU A 103 12.52 -8.56 4.92
CA LEU A 103 12.77 -9.96 4.56
C LEU A 103 14.12 -10.19 3.87
N GLY A 104 14.74 -9.14 3.34
CA GLY A 104 15.91 -9.24 2.46
C GLY A 104 15.53 -9.54 1.00
N SER A 105 16.51 -9.39 0.11
CA SER A 105 16.28 -9.45 -1.36
C SER A 105 15.81 -10.83 -1.82
N GLU A 106 16.47 -11.90 -1.40
CA GLU A 106 16.19 -13.27 -1.84
C GLU A 106 14.76 -13.71 -1.45
N ALA A 107 14.40 -13.52 -0.17
CA ALA A 107 13.05 -13.86 0.30
C ALA A 107 11.97 -13.01 -0.39
N THR A 108 12.28 -11.75 -0.70
CA THR A 108 11.36 -10.85 -1.44
C THR A 108 11.18 -11.31 -2.89
N GLU A 109 12.23 -11.78 -3.55
CA GLU A 109 12.14 -12.32 -4.91
C GLU A 109 11.24 -13.55 -4.97
N ASN A 110 11.46 -14.49 -4.04
CA ASN A 110 10.61 -15.68 -3.90
C ASN A 110 9.15 -15.32 -3.60
N TRP A 111 8.92 -14.39 -2.68
CA TRP A 111 7.59 -13.87 -2.39
C TRP A 111 6.94 -13.23 -3.62
N SER A 112 7.65 -12.37 -4.33
CA SER A 112 7.15 -11.70 -5.54
C SER A 112 6.73 -12.69 -6.61
N SER A 113 7.52 -13.73 -6.81
CA SER A 113 7.23 -14.81 -7.77
C SER A 113 5.93 -15.53 -7.41
N GLY A 114 5.74 -15.85 -6.12
CA GLY A 114 4.50 -16.47 -5.62
C GLY A 114 3.29 -15.54 -5.77
N VAL A 115 3.45 -14.25 -5.46
CA VAL A 115 2.39 -13.24 -5.63
C VAL A 115 1.98 -13.11 -7.10
N VAL A 116 2.92 -13.06 -8.03
CA VAL A 116 2.65 -13.01 -9.48
C VAL A 116 1.91 -14.26 -9.94
N ALA A 117 2.28 -15.44 -9.45
CA ALA A 117 1.60 -16.70 -9.78
C ALA A 117 0.12 -16.73 -9.32
N ASN A 118 -0.24 -15.87 -8.36
CA ASN A 118 -1.57 -15.78 -7.78
C ASN A 118 -2.45 -14.71 -8.44
N PHE A 119 -1.94 -13.95 -9.41
CA PHE A 119 -2.73 -12.90 -10.07
C PHE A 119 -3.97 -13.48 -10.76
N ALA A 120 -5.10 -12.82 -10.52
CA ALA A 120 -6.36 -13.12 -11.20
C ALA A 120 -6.36 -12.66 -12.66
N ARG A 121 -5.62 -11.60 -12.94
CA ARG A 121 -5.44 -11.00 -14.27
C ARG A 121 -4.16 -10.17 -14.31
N ASP A 122 -3.76 -9.75 -15.49
CA ASP A 122 -2.65 -8.81 -15.64
C ASP A 122 -2.86 -7.53 -14.82
N PRO A 123 -1.82 -7.01 -14.14
CA PRO A 123 -1.89 -5.79 -13.36
C PRO A 123 -2.30 -4.59 -14.22
N LYS A 124 -3.39 -3.92 -13.87
CA LYS A 124 -3.90 -2.75 -14.57
C LYS A 124 -4.79 -1.88 -13.68
N GLY A 125 -4.98 -0.64 -14.07
CA GLY A 125 -5.88 0.30 -13.40
C GLY A 125 -5.33 0.86 -12.08
N SER A 126 -6.17 1.60 -11.40
CA SER A 126 -5.91 2.22 -10.09
C SER A 126 -6.31 1.31 -8.93
N ASP A 127 -6.08 1.74 -7.70
CA ASP A 127 -6.56 1.03 -6.50
C ASP A 127 -8.09 0.91 -6.49
N ARG A 128 -8.83 1.95 -6.94
CA ARG A 128 -10.30 1.89 -7.10
C ARG A 128 -10.73 0.81 -8.08
N ASP A 129 -9.98 0.65 -9.19
CA ASP A 129 -10.29 -0.35 -10.20
C ASP A 129 -10.07 -1.77 -9.67
N GLN A 130 -9.16 -1.97 -8.70
CA GLN A 130 -9.01 -3.27 -8.05
C GLN A 130 -10.24 -3.59 -7.20
N VAL A 131 -10.77 -2.63 -6.43
CA VAL A 131 -11.99 -2.83 -5.63
C VAL A 131 -13.21 -3.09 -6.52
N LYS A 132 -13.37 -2.32 -7.59
CA LYS A 132 -14.44 -2.56 -8.59
C LYS A 132 -14.30 -3.94 -9.24
N ALA A 133 -13.08 -4.40 -9.49
CA ALA A 133 -12.83 -5.72 -10.05
C ALA A 133 -13.19 -6.85 -9.08
N ILE A 134 -12.98 -6.68 -7.77
CA ILE A 134 -13.48 -7.61 -6.74
C ILE A 134 -15.02 -7.66 -6.79
N ALA A 135 -15.68 -6.51 -6.80
CA ALA A 135 -17.14 -6.42 -6.89
C ALA A 135 -17.69 -7.11 -8.15
N ALA A 136 -16.94 -7.04 -9.26
CA ALA A 136 -17.28 -7.70 -10.53
C ALA A 136 -16.86 -9.18 -10.61
N GLY A 137 -16.34 -9.78 -9.52
CA GLY A 137 -15.94 -11.19 -9.49
C GLY A 137 -14.68 -11.54 -10.28
N GLN A 138 -13.85 -10.55 -10.63
CA GLN A 138 -12.60 -10.77 -11.39
C GLN A 138 -11.44 -11.26 -10.53
N GLY A 139 -11.59 -11.25 -9.22
CA GLY A 139 -10.65 -11.69 -8.21
C GLY A 139 -11.29 -11.51 -6.84
N ASP A 140 -10.65 -11.99 -5.80
CA ASP A 140 -11.26 -12.05 -4.47
C ASP A 140 -10.60 -11.12 -3.45
N LEU A 141 -9.35 -10.74 -3.69
CA LEU A 141 -8.60 -9.84 -2.82
C LEU A 141 -7.68 -8.92 -3.63
N ALA A 142 -7.35 -7.77 -3.06
CA ALA A 142 -6.44 -6.81 -3.69
C ALA A 142 -5.60 -6.06 -2.67
N ILE A 143 -4.41 -5.59 -3.10
CA ILE A 143 -3.57 -4.68 -2.35
C ILE A 143 -3.89 -3.25 -2.78
N VAL A 144 -4.39 -2.43 -1.85
CA VAL A 144 -4.80 -1.03 -2.12
C VAL A 144 -4.40 -0.12 -0.96
N ASN A 145 -4.42 1.19 -1.17
CA ASN A 145 -4.29 2.14 -0.07
C ASN A 145 -5.64 2.28 0.67
N SER A 146 -5.58 2.35 1.99
CA SER A 146 -6.75 2.32 2.88
C SER A 146 -7.80 3.39 2.58
N TYR A 147 -7.38 4.61 2.26
CA TYR A 147 -8.28 5.73 2.01
C TYR A 147 -9.18 5.57 0.79
N TYR A 148 -8.82 4.69 -0.17
CA TYR A 148 -9.66 4.48 -1.36
C TYR A 148 -11.00 3.83 -1.03
N ILE A 149 -11.08 3.05 0.05
CA ILE A 149 -12.37 2.49 0.49
C ILE A 149 -13.30 3.61 0.97
N GLY A 150 -12.77 4.54 1.79
CA GLY A 150 -13.54 5.72 2.20
C GLY A 150 -14.01 6.57 1.02
N LEU A 151 -13.16 6.75 0.00
CA LEU A 151 -13.51 7.50 -1.22
C LEU A 151 -14.60 6.80 -2.05
N LEU A 152 -14.60 5.47 -2.11
CA LEU A 152 -15.65 4.72 -2.81
C LEU A 152 -16.98 4.80 -2.06
N LEU A 153 -16.95 4.66 -0.73
CA LEU A 153 -18.14 4.74 0.11
C LEU A 153 -18.76 6.14 0.15
N ALA A 154 -17.95 7.18 0.01
CA ALA A 154 -18.38 8.58 -0.03
C ALA A 154 -18.62 9.11 -1.46
N SER A 155 -18.62 8.25 -2.46
CA SER A 155 -18.88 8.63 -3.85
C SER A 155 -20.35 9.00 -4.07
N ASP A 156 -20.61 9.83 -5.08
CA ASP A 156 -21.94 10.13 -5.60
C ASP A 156 -22.44 9.10 -6.65
N LYS A 157 -21.61 8.07 -6.94
CA LYS A 157 -21.92 7.02 -7.92
C LYS A 157 -22.30 5.72 -7.24
N ASP A 158 -23.51 5.25 -7.48
CA ASP A 158 -24.03 4.00 -6.90
C ASP A 158 -23.12 2.80 -7.13
N GLU A 159 -22.49 2.70 -8.31
CA GLU A 159 -21.57 1.62 -8.63
C GLU A 159 -20.31 1.62 -7.73
N GLU A 160 -19.81 2.81 -7.37
CA GLU A 160 -18.64 2.95 -6.49
C GLU A 160 -19.01 2.62 -5.05
N ILE A 161 -20.18 3.10 -4.58
CA ILE A 161 -20.71 2.76 -3.25
C ILE A 161 -20.92 1.24 -3.13
N LYS A 162 -21.53 0.62 -4.14
CA LYS A 162 -21.73 -0.84 -4.18
C LYS A 162 -20.39 -1.59 -4.14
N ALA A 163 -19.40 -1.14 -4.90
CA ALA A 163 -18.07 -1.75 -4.88
C ALA A 163 -17.41 -1.61 -3.51
N GLY A 164 -17.47 -0.43 -2.88
CA GLY A 164 -16.97 -0.21 -1.53
C GLY A 164 -17.63 -1.10 -0.48
N ASN A 165 -18.95 -1.30 -0.58
CA ASN A 165 -19.73 -2.14 0.34
C ASN A 165 -19.51 -3.66 0.11
N SER A 166 -19.02 -4.09 -1.05
CA SER A 166 -18.78 -5.50 -1.36
C SER A 166 -17.49 -6.07 -0.80
N VAL A 167 -16.65 -5.22 -0.20
CA VAL A 167 -15.34 -5.59 0.33
C VAL A 167 -15.20 -5.23 1.80
N SER A 168 -14.33 -5.96 2.48
CA SER A 168 -13.83 -5.61 3.81
C SER A 168 -12.34 -5.34 3.77
N VAL A 169 -11.88 -4.65 4.82
CA VAL A 169 -10.48 -4.21 5.00
C VAL A 169 -9.76 -5.17 5.95
N PHE A 170 -8.54 -5.54 5.60
CA PHE A 170 -7.64 -6.29 6.44
C PHE A 170 -6.28 -5.60 6.50
N PHE A 171 -5.79 -5.36 7.72
CA PHE A 171 -4.44 -4.86 7.97
C PHE A 171 -3.52 -6.06 8.22
N PRO A 172 -2.64 -6.40 7.28
CA PRO A 172 -1.74 -7.54 7.45
C PRO A 172 -0.64 -7.24 8.48
N ASN A 173 0.04 -8.30 8.94
CA ASN A 173 1.20 -8.21 9.84
C ASN A 173 0.92 -7.47 11.17
N GLN A 174 -0.31 -7.54 11.69
CA GLN A 174 -0.71 -6.98 12.99
C GLN A 174 -0.55 -8.02 14.12
N GLY A 175 0.51 -8.82 14.06
CA GLY A 175 0.82 -9.81 15.08
C GLY A 175 1.51 -9.22 16.31
N THR A 176 1.76 -10.07 17.31
CA THR A 176 2.46 -9.73 18.56
C THR A 176 3.97 -9.72 18.45
N ASP A 177 4.52 -10.04 17.28
CA ASP A 177 5.93 -9.93 16.98
C ASP A 177 6.25 -8.51 16.51
N ASP A 178 7.40 -7.98 16.92
CA ASP A 178 7.86 -6.61 16.64
C ASP A 178 8.07 -6.26 15.14
N ARG A 179 7.69 -7.16 14.24
CA ARG A 179 7.67 -6.94 12.80
C ARG A 179 6.37 -6.23 12.45
N GLY A 180 6.36 -4.93 12.67
CA GLY A 180 5.20 -4.07 12.41
C GLY A 180 4.63 -4.19 11.00
N SER A 181 3.41 -3.68 10.81
CA SER A 181 2.82 -3.56 9.47
C SER A 181 3.80 -2.89 8.51
N HIS A 182 3.93 -3.40 7.31
CA HIS A 182 4.66 -2.75 6.21
C HIS A 182 3.90 -1.49 5.78
N VAL A 183 4.07 -0.39 6.50
CA VAL A 183 3.40 0.90 6.28
C VAL A 183 4.28 1.82 5.47
#